data_22c35e8dbd9bd8e0f12d241efdec1356
#
_entry.id   22c35e8dbd9bd8e0f12d241efdec1356
#
_cell.length_a   1.000
_cell.length_b   1.000
_cell.length_c   1.000
_cell.angle_alpha   90.00
_cell.angle_beta   90.00
_cell.angle_gamma   90.00
#
_symmetry.space_group_name_H-M   'P 1'
#
loop_
_entity.id
_entity.type
_entity.pdbx_description
1 polymer ?
#
loop_
_entity_poly.entity_id
_entity_poly.type
_entity_poly.pdbx_seq_one_letter_code
_entity_poly.pdbx_strand_id
1 'polypeptide(L)'
;MNSHSLNLINAAATVVASGDLSESIGHRRRTDFVFTTVDATVGDALKKVRESELPDEISNKVFAVDGAGKYQGFVRLSRLLRTSENENVAGLIEGKDIAVTEDEHQETAARKLQRLDISSLPITDANGRLTGILRFDDAMDILEEETSEDIYRKAGVGSLQAKDAIRSELMTSGPLHYPIGVRLTFLLVTLAGGLIVGGLVDAFEDTLAAVIALAIFIPLVMDMGGNVGTQSTTIFARGLALGHVNLERFWRKHMARESLVGVCMAAVIAVIAGTVAYFWQGAPNGMPMLGVVVGGALFFSVLTAAVLGFLLPYVMLKIGVDHAPGADPFVTTIKDFTGLAVYFLLAGALLGITN
;
A
#
# COMPACT_ATOMS: atom_id res chain seq x y z
N MET A 1 -27.80 5.60 -8.76
CA MET A 1 -27.00 5.18 -7.60
C MET A 1 -27.35 3.73 -7.34
N ASN A 2 -26.44 2.79 -7.67
CA ASN A 2 -26.73 1.36 -7.55
C ASN A 2 -26.75 0.97 -6.06
N SER A 3 -27.71 0.11 -5.67
CA SER A 3 -27.86 -0.43 -4.30
C SER A 3 -26.56 -1.05 -3.74
N HIS A 4 -25.66 -1.47 -4.61
CA HIS A 4 -24.35 -2.03 -4.25
C HIS A 4 -23.39 -0.98 -3.65
N SER A 5 -23.33 0.23 -4.19
CA SER A 5 -22.50 1.31 -3.68
C SER A 5 -23.01 1.90 -2.35
N LEU A 6 -24.33 1.89 -2.13
CA LEU A 6 -24.91 2.29 -0.84
C LEU A 6 -24.65 1.24 0.26
N ASN A 7 -24.65 -0.05 -0.09
CA ASN A 7 -24.31 -1.12 0.84
C ASN A 7 -22.82 -1.08 1.25
N LEU A 8 -21.92 -0.75 0.34
CA LEU A 8 -20.48 -0.59 0.64
C LEU A 8 -20.20 0.62 1.54
N ILE A 9 -20.87 1.76 1.29
CA ILE A 9 -20.73 2.95 2.14
C ILE A 9 -21.31 2.71 3.55
N ASN A 10 -22.44 2.02 3.64
CA ASN A 10 -23.04 1.64 4.93
C ASN A 10 -22.22 0.57 5.67
N ALA A 11 -21.66 -0.41 4.95
CA ALA A 11 -20.73 -1.39 5.50
C ALA A 11 -19.46 -0.72 6.05
N ALA A 12 -18.87 0.21 5.28
CA ALA A 12 -17.70 0.99 5.73
C ALA A 12 -17.98 1.87 6.96
N ALA A 13 -19.17 2.49 7.04
CA ALA A 13 -19.59 3.28 8.21
C ALA A 13 -19.81 2.40 9.44
N THR A 14 -20.27 1.15 9.27
CA THR A 14 -20.48 0.18 10.36
C THR A 14 -19.18 -0.39 10.88
N VAL A 15 -18.19 -0.65 9.99
CA VAL A 15 -16.85 -1.15 10.36
C VAL A 15 -16.06 -0.12 11.19
N VAL A 16 -16.26 1.17 10.95
CA VAL A 16 -15.60 2.24 11.74
C VAL A 16 -16.21 2.40 13.15
N ALA A 17 -17.45 1.94 13.35
CA ALA A 17 -18.18 2.09 14.64
C ALA A 17 -18.09 0.87 15.57
N SER A 18 -17.59 -0.31 15.10
CA SER A 18 -17.55 -1.55 15.87
C SER A 18 -16.17 -2.19 15.89
N GLY A 19 -15.24 -1.57 16.59
CA GLY A 19 -13.82 -1.92 16.62
C GLY A 19 -13.44 -3.28 17.25
N ASP A 20 -14.37 -4.19 17.58
CA ASP A 20 -14.00 -5.43 18.29
C ASP A 20 -14.76 -6.70 17.82
N LEU A 21 -15.85 -6.57 17.09
CA LEU A 21 -16.62 -7.73 16.60
C LEU A 21 -16.31 -8.11 15.14
N SER A 22 -15.59 -7.26 14.42
CA SER A 22 -15.28 -7.48 12.99
C SER A 22 -14.12 -8.46 12.75
N GLU A 23 -13.32 -8.77 13.77
CA GLU A 23 -12.13 -9.61 13.67
C GLU A 23 -12.38 -11.08 14.03
N SER A 24 -13.64 -11.45 14.34
CA SER A 24 -13.99 -12.85 14.62
C SER A 24 -14.11 -13.66 13.31
N ILE A 25 -13.64 -14.91 13.33
CA ILE A 25 -13.70 -15.79 12.18
C ILE A 25 -15.14 -16.09 11.72
N GLY A 26 -16.11 -15.92 12.60
CA GLY A 26 -17.52 -16.09 12.27
C GLY A 26 -18.01 -15.18 11.15
N HIS A 27 -17.43 -14.00 10.96
CA HIS A 27 -17.75 -13.08 9.85
C HIS A 27 -17.14 -13.48 8.51
N ARG A 28 -16.06 -14.26 8.52
CA ARG A 28 -15.35 -14.74 7.32
C ARG A 28 -15.71 -16.19 6.95
N ARG A 29 -16.66 -16.81 7.69
CA ARG A 29 -17.04 -18.19 7.43
C ARG A 29 -17.76 -18.35 6.10
N ARG A 30 -17.46 -19.43 5.41
CA ARG A 30 -18.22 -19.94 4.27
C ARG A 30 -19.27 -20.94 4.75
N THR A 31 -20.45 -20.90 4.18
CA THR A 31 -21.55 -21.84 4.47
C THR A 31 -21.76 -22.85 3.36
N ASP A 32 -21.01 -22.73 2.29
CA ASP A 32 -21.01 -23.59 1.12
C ASP A 32 -20.04 -24.77 1.33
N PHE A 33 -20.49 -25.84 1.94
CA PHE A 33 -19.73 -27.08 2.18
C PHE A 33 -20.64 -28.30 2.22
N VAL A 34 -20.06 -29.50 1.96
CA VAL A 34 -20.81 -30.79 2.02
C VAL A 34 -20.68 -31.36 3.42
N PHE A 35 -21.80 -31.76 4.01
CA PHE A 35 -21.81 -32.46 5.29
C PHE A 35 -22.73 -33.70 5.30
N THR A 36 -22.43 -34.64 6.18
CA THR A 36 -23.20 -35.87 6.40
C THR A 36 -23.30 -36.16 7.89
N THR A 37 -24.23 -37.06 8.26
CA THR A 37 -24.31 -37.54 9.65
C THR A 37 -23.33 -38.69 9.87
N VAL A 38 -22.86 -38.89 11.11
CA VAL A 38 -21.93 -39.95 11.47
C VAL A 38 -22.51 -41.36 11.19
N ASP A 39 -23.84 -41.49 11.22
CA ASP A 39 -24.53 -42.76 11.00
C ASP A 39 -24.81 -43.08 9.51
N ALA A 40 -24.46 -42.16 8.61
CA ALA A 40 -24.69 -42.33 7.18
C ALA A 40 -23.73 -43.34 6.56
N THR A 41 -24.14 -43.92 5.42
CA THR A 41 -23.26 -44.76 4.62
C THR A 41 -22.34 -43.92 3.71
N VAL A 42 -21.29 -44.57 3.22
CA VAL A 42 -20.38 -43.98 2.22
C VAL A 42 -21.15 -43.59 0.96
N GLY A 43 -22.13 -44.44 0.52
CA GLY A 43 -22.99 -44.16 -0.61
C GLY A 43 -23.83 -42.90 -0.44
N ASP A 44 -24.40 -42.65 0.77
CA ASP A 44 -25.16 -41.46 1.09
C ASP A 44 -24.26 -40.20 1.05
N ALA A 45 -23.06 -40.31 1.57
CA ALA A 45 -22.08 -39.20 1.54
C ALA A 45 -21.66 -38.88 0.10
N LEU A 46 -21.36 -39.86 -0.72
CA LEU A 46 -21.04 -39.70 -2.14
C LEU A 46 -22.19 -39.11 -2.95
N LYS A 47 -23.44 -39.53 -2.64
CA LYS A 47 -24.62 -38.95 -3.25
C LYS A 47 -24.72 -37.45 -2.98
N LYS A 48 -24.51 -37.02 -1.73
CA LYS A 48 -24.51 -35.59 -1.37
C LYS A 48 -23.41 -34.79 -2.11
N VAL A 49 -22.23 -35.37 -2.31
CA VAL A 49 -21.15 -34.74 -3.10
C VAL A 49 -21.58 -34.59 -4.57
N ARG A 50 -22.19 -35.64 -5.18
CA ARG A 50 -22.67 -35.63 -6.57
C ARG A 50 -23.82 -34.64 -6.80
N GLU A 51 -24.66 -34.46 -5.80
CA GLU A 51 -25.81 -33.53 -5.85
C GLU A 51 -25.39 -32.06 -5.49
N SER A 52 -24.20 -31.88 -4.97
CA SER A 52 -23.69 -30.53 -4.67
C SER A 52 -23.23 -29.84 -5.96
N GLU A 53 -23.60 -28.56 -6.13
CA GLU A 53 -23.12 -27.70 -7.23
C GLU A 53 -21.80 -26.97 -6.85
N LEU A 54 -21.11 -27.47 -5.82
CA LEU A 54 -19.90 -26.85 -5.31
C LEU A 54 -18.69 -27.12 -6.22
N PRO A 55 -17.77 -26.16 -6.37
CA PRO A 55 -16.51 -26.37 -7.07
C PRO A 55 -15.69 -27.54 -6.52
N ASP A 56 -14.90 -28.20 -7.36
CA ASP A 56 -14.10 -29.36 -7.00
C ASP A 56 -13.14 -29.12 -5.83
N GLU A 57 -12.63 -27.91 -5.72
CA GLU A 57 -11.72 -27.48 -4.64
C GLU A 57 -12.40 -27.53 -3.25
N ILE A 58 -13.73 -27.35 -3.20
CA ILE A 58 -14.52 -27.33 -1.95
C ILE A 58 -15.04 -28.72 -1.62
N SER A 59 -15.38 -29.51 -2.63
CA SER A 59 -15.99 -30.83 -2.45
C SER A 59 -14.99 -31.93 -2.06
N ASN A 60 -13.72 -31.64 -1.87
CA ASN A 60 -12.69 -32.64 -1.54
C ASN A 60 -12.80 -33.22 -0.12
N LYS A 61 -13.65 -32.65 0.75
CA LYS A 61 -13.97 -33.12 2.10
C LYS A 61 -15.45 -33.11 2.36
N VAL A 62 -15.93 -34.10 3.09
CA VAL A 62 -17.28 -34.16 3.62
C VAL A 62 -17.22 -34.09 5.13
N PHE A 63 -17.84 -33.05 5.71
CA PHE A 63 -17.85 -32.85 7.15
C PHE A 63 -18.87 -33.77 7.82
N ALA A 64 -18.51 -34.38 8.95
CA ALA A 64 -19.38 -35.27 9.69
C ALA A 64 -19.95 -34.59 10.93
N VAL A 65 -21.26 -34.66 11.12
CA VAL A 65 -21.96 -34.11 12.27
C VAL A 65 -22.80 -35.21 12.96
N ASP A 66 -23.07 -35.05 14.24
CA ASP A 66 -24.02 -35.93 14.96
C ASP A 66 -25.47 -35.49 14.70
N GLY A 67 -26.43 -36.21 15.31
CA GLY A 67 -27.88 -35.94 15.19
C GLY A 67 -28.28 -34.55 15.74
N ALA A 68 -27.43 -33.90 16.55
CA ALA A 68 -27.62 -32.53 17.08
C ALA A 68 -26.93 -31.47 16.22
N GLY A 69 -26.24 -31.84 15.13
CA GLY A 69 -25.47 -30.97 14.26
C GLY A 69 -24.08 -30.60 14.79
N LYS A 70 -23.59 -31.27 15.85
CA LYS A 70 -22.26 -31.05 16.39
C LYS A 70 -21.21 -31.68 15.51
N TYR A 71 -20.14 -30.94 15.29
CA TYR A 71 -18.99 -31.38 14.51
C TYR A 71 -18.33 -32.64 15.11
N GLN A 72 -18.11 -33.66 14.30
CA GLN A 72 -17.48 -34.90 14.68
C GLN A 72 -16.21 -35.20 13.88
N GLY A 73 -15.86 -34.38 12.89
CA GLY A 73 -14.71 -34.56 12.04
C GLY A 73 -15.07 -34.41 10.55
N PHE A 74 -14.18 -34.88 9.71
CA PHE A 74 -14.41 -34.89 8.25
C PHE A 74 -13.89 -36.19 7.64
N VAL A 75 -14.36 -36.49 6.42
CA VAL A 75 -13.84 -37.58 5.60
C VAL A 75 -13.38 -37.01 4.27
N ARG A 76 -12.19 -37.40 3.81
CA ARG A 76 -11.69 -37.01 2.50
C ARG A 76 -12.44 -37.72 1.40
N LEU A 77 -12.81 -37.01 0.33
CA LEU A 77 -13.48 -37.61 -0.83
C LEU A 77 -12.69 -38.79 -1.40
N SER A 78 -11.35 -38.70 -1.46
CA SER A 78 -10.48 -39.76 -1.93
C SER A 78 -10.58 -41.04 -1.09
N ARG A 79 -10.93 -40.94 0.21
CA ARG A 79 -11.13 -42.08 1.10
C ARG A 79 -12.53 -42.68 0.88
N LEU A 80 -13.57 -41.84 0.72
CA LEU A 80 -14.91 -42.29 0.35
C LEU A 80 -14.91 -43.09 -0.96
N LEU A 81 -14.19 -42.61 -1.99
CA LEU A 81 -14.11 -43.29 -3.29
C LEU A 81 -13.40 -44.65 -3.26
N ARG A 82 -12.57 -44.92 -2.24
CA ARG A 82 -11.85 -46.21 -2.06
C ARG A 82 -12.55 -47.18 -1.13
N THR A 83 -13.65 -46.77 -0.51
CA THR A 83 -14.39 -47.54 0.48
C THR A 83 -15.70 -48.01 -0.13
N SER A 84 -16.20 -49.17 0.32
CA SER A 84 -17.50 -49.72 -0.15
C SER A 84 -18.64 -48.78 0.22
N GLU A 85 -19.60 -48.58 -0.72
CA GLU A 85 -20.76 -47.71 -0.52
C GLU A 85 -21.63 -48.08 0.67
N ASN A 86 -21.62 -49.41 1.06
CA ASN A 86 -22.41 -49.94 2.18
C ASN A 86 -21.72 -49.74 3.55
N GLU A 87 -20.49 -49.32 3.59
CA GLU A 87 -19.76 -49.06 4.85
C GLU A 87 -20.25 -47.79 5.53
N ASN A 88 -20.17 -47.77 6.88
CA ASN A 88 -20.53 -46.61 7.67
C ASN A 88 -19.39 -45.56 7.66
N VAL A 89 -19.76 -44.27 7.51
CA VAL A 89 -18.85 -43.14 7.50
C VAL A 89 -18.09 -42.98 8.81
N ALA A 90 -18.65 -43.43 9.96
CA ALA A 90 -18.06 -43.29 11.29
C ALA A 90 -16.64 -43.83 11.41
N GLY A 91 -16.33 -44.96 10.73
CA GLY A 91 -15.00 -45.58 10.72
C GLY A 91 -13.95 -44.81 9.89
N LEU A 92 -14.38 -43.85 9.10
CA LEU A 92 -13.53 -43.09 8.18
C LEU A 92 -13.25 -41.68 8.67
N ILE A 93 -13.92 -41.24 9.75
CA ILE A 93 -13.83 -39.86 10.27
C ILE A 93 -12.46 -39.59 10.83
N GLU A 94 -11.89 -38.48 10.42
CA GLU A 94 -10.62 -37.92 10.93
C GLU A 94 -10.80 -36.43 11.37
N GLY A 95 -9.88 -35.89 12.14
CA GLY A 95 -9.86 -34.47 12.45
C GLY A 95 -10.92 -33.97 13.44
N LYS A 96 -11.29 -34.77 14.44
CA LYS A 96 -12.30 -34.39 15.45
C LYS A 96 -11.95 -33.12 16.23
N ASP A 97 -10.67 -32.89 16.46
CA ASP A 97 -10.16 -31.78 17.31
C ASP A 97 -9.66 -30.57 16.49
N ILE A 98 -10.02 -30.51 15.21
CA ILE A 98 -9.49 -29.49 14.30
C ILE A 98 -10.43 -28.27 14.15
N ALA A 99 -11.54 -28.17 14.84
CA ALA A 99 -12.46 -27.04 14.74
C ALA A 99 -11.95 -25.79 15.49
N VAL A 100 -12.47 -24.63 15.09
CA VAL A 100 -12.38 -23.35 15.81
C VAL A 100 -13.77 -22.84 16.12
N THR A 101 -13.92 -21.96 17.13
CA THR A 101 -15.20 -21.34 17.46
C THR A 101 -15.40 -20.03 16.68
N GLU A 102 -16.64 -19.63 16.43
CA GLU A 102 -16.99 -18.42 15.66
C GLU A 102 -16.40 -17.13 16.25
N ASP A 103 -16.18 -17.09 17.56
CA ASP A 103 -15.64 -15.98 18.31
C ASP A 103 -14.10 -15.91 18.31
N GLU A 104 -13.44 -16.95 17.78
CA GLU A 104 -11.96 -16.96 17.67
C GLU A 104 -11.50 -15.91 16.67
N HIS A 105 -10.38 -15.24 16.98
CA HIS A 105 -9.79 -14.21 16.12
C HIS A 105 -9.41 -14.80 14.75
N GLN A 106 -9.74 -14.08 13.66
CA GLN A 106 -9.53 -14.53 12.27
C GLN A 106 -8.06 -14.91 11.99
N GLU A 107 -7.09 -14.13 12.50
CA GLU A 107 -5.67 -14.43 12.34
C GLU A 107 -5.29 -15.76 13.00
N THR A 108 -5.78 -16.03 14.20
CA THR A 108 -5.51 -17.28 14.92
C THR A 108 -6.05 -18.48 14.15
N ALA A 109 -7.27 -18.37 13.63
CA ALA A 109 -7.88 -19.41 12.80
C ALA A 109 -7.11 -19.64 11.49
N ALA A 110 -6.72 -18.56 10.78
CA ALA A 110 -5.94 -18.64 9.56
C ALA A 110 -4.54 -19.26 9.79
N ARG A 111 -3.84 -18.85 10.85
CA ARG A 111 -2.55 -19.47 11.26
C ARG A 111 -2.70 -20.93 11.67
N LYS A 112 -3.83 -21.31 12.30
CA LYS A 112 -4.13 -22.71 12.65
C LYS A 112 -4.30 -23.54 11.39
N LEU A 113 -5.07 -23.05 10.41
CA LEU A 113 -5.27 -23.71 9.11
C LEU A 113 -3.93 -23.92 8.39
N GLN A 114 -3.10 -22.85 8.31
CA GLN A 114 -1.76 -22.92 7.70
C GLN A 114 -0.86 -23.93 8.38
N ARG A 115 -0.82 -23.92 9.73
CA ARG A 115 0.05 -24.80 10.53
C ARG A 115 -0.34 -26.28 10.41
N LEU A 116 -1.65 -26.56 10.25
CA LEU A 116 -2.18 -27.90 10.08
C LEU A 116 -2.07 -28.40 8.64
N ASP A 117 -1.68 -27.53 7.71
CA ASP A 117 -1.56 -27.82 6.26
C ASP A 117 -2.85 -28.46 5.69
N ILE A 118 -4.00 -27.82 5.99
CA ILE A 118 -5.30 -28.31 5.57
C ILE A 118 -5.98 -27.32 4.63
N SER A 119 -6.77 -27.80 3.67
CA SER A 119 -7.47 -26.97 2.68
C SER A 119 -8.68 -26.22 3.25
N SER A 120 -9.24 -26.69 4.37
CA SER A 120 -10.39 -26.06 5.03
C SER A 120 -10.41 -26.39 6.51
N LEU A 121 -10.78 -25.40 7.34
CA LEU A 121 -10.88 -25.48 8.80
C LEU A 121 -12.35 -25.33 9.20
N PRO A 122 -12.94 -26.31 9.93
CA PRO A 122 -14.31 -26.22 10.40
C PRO A 122 -14.49 -25.13 11.45
N ILE A 123 -15.62 -24.43 11.38
CA ILE A 123 -16.03 -23.40 12.34
C ILE A 123 -17.30 -23.86 13.05
N THR A 124 -17.31 -23.75 14.37
CA THR A 124 -18.42 -24.19 15.21
C THR A 124 -18.97 -23.06 16.07
N ASP A 125 -20.23 -23.18 16.46
CA ASP A 125 -20.81 -22.32 17.51
C ASP A 125 -20.29 -22.71 18.91
N ALA A 126 -20.72 -21.97 19.93
CA ALA A 126 -20.41 -22.24 21.34
C ALA A 126 -20.93 -23.62 21.84
N ASN A 127 -21.88 -24.23 21.14
CA ASN A 127 -22.40 -25.56 21.44
C ASN A 127 -21.68 -26.68 20.67
N GLY A 128 -20.67 -26.33 19.86
CA GLY A 128 -19.92 -27.24 19.00
C GLY A 128 -20.64 -27.64 17.70
N ARG A 129 -21.73 -26.95 17.32
CA ARG A 129 -22.41 -27.19 16.03
C ARG A 129 -21.63 -26.59 14.89
N LEU A 130 -21.53 -27.33 13.78
CA LEU A 130 -20.84 -26.86 12.58
C LEU A 130 -21.67 -25.74 11.92
N THR A 131 -21.10 -24.53 11.85
CA THR A 131 -21.76 -23.34 11.29
C THR A 131 -21.13 -22.87 9.99
N GLY A 132 -19.90 -23.29 9.71
CA GLY A 132 -19.19 -22.92 8.50
C GLY A 132 -17.81 -23.51 8.40
N ILE A 133 -17.09 -23.06 7.40
CA ILE A 133 -15.67 -23.41 7.18
C ILE A 133 -14.87 -22.16 6.84
N LEU A 134 -13.58 -22.16 7.17
CA LEU A 134 -12.56 -21.26 6.62
C LEU A 134 -11.80 -22.02 5.55
N ARG A 135 -11.75 -21.48 4.34
CA ARG A 135 -10.98 -22.05 3.23
C ARG A 135 -9.55 -21.55 3.26
N PHE A 136 -8.65 -22.27 2.56
CA PHE A 136 -7.23 -21.91 2.49
C PHE A 136 -7.00 -20.58 1.79
N ASP A 137 -7.71 -20.31 0.68
CA ASP A 137 -7.65 -19.05 -0.05
C ASP A 137 -8.10 -17.86 0.84
N ASP A 138 -9.27 -17.96 1.50
CA ASP A 138 -9.75 -16.94 2.44
C ASP A 138 -8.78 -16.74 3.62
N ALA A 139 -8.10 -17.81 4.09
CA ALA A 139 -7.10 -17.72 5.15
C ALA A 139 -5.82 -17.00 4.71
N MET A 140 -5.42 -17.14 3.44
CA MET A 140 -4.28 -16.40 2.88
C MET A 140 -4.57 -14.91 2.82
N ASP A 141 -5.76 -14.53 2.35
CA ASP A 141 -6.21 -13.13 2.32
C ASP A 141 -6.21 -12.52 3.74
N ILE A 142 -6.75 -13.25 4.73
CA ILE A 142 -6.72 -12.83 6.13
C ILE A 142 -5.28 -12.62 6.62
N LEU A 143 -4.35 -13.54 6.34
CA LEU A 143 -2.96 -13.42 6.79
C LEU A 143 -2.23 -12.26 6.11
N GLU A 144 -2.55 -11.93 4.86
CA GLU A 144 -2.02 -10.77 4.15
C GLU A 144 -2.56 -9.47 4.76
N GLU A 145 -3.88 -9.40 5.01
CA GLU A 145 -4.54 -8.27 5.68
C GLU A 145 -3.92 -8.01 7.05
N GLU A 146 -3.82 -9.04 7.91
CA GLU A 146 -3.28 -8.96 9.27
C GLU A 146 -1.78 -8.60 9.29
N THR A 147 -0.99 -9.19 8.38
CA THR A 147 0.44 -8.87 8.26
C THR A 147 0.64 -7.41 7.90
N SER A 148 -0.16 -6.89 6.99
CA SER A 148 -0.13 -5.50 6.59
C SER A 148 -0.59 -4.59 7.74
N GLU A 149 -1.68 -4.95 8.44
CA GLU A 149 -2.17 -4.20 9.61
C GLU A 149 -1.13 -4.15 10.73
N ASP A 150 -0.47 -5.26 11.02
CA ASP A 150 0.60 -5.34 12.02
C ASP A 150 1.79 -4.42 11.69
N ILE A 151 2.16 -4.31 10.40
CA ILE A 151 3.21 -3.38 9.94
C ILE A 151 2.79 -1.94 10.21
N TYR A 152 1.56 -1.57 9.85
CA TYR A 152 1.02 -0.23 10.07
C TYR A 152 0.80 0.05 11.57
N ARG A 153 0.33 -0.93 12.35
CA ARG A 153 0.16 -0.81 13.80
C ARG A 153 1.50 -0.60 14.51
N LYS A 154 2.54 -1.36 14.16
CA LYS A 154 3.92 -1.17 14.66
C LYS A 154 4.50 0.18 14.24
N ALA A 155 4.08 0.71 13.10
CA ALA A 155 4.41 2.05 12.64
C ALA A 155 3.61 3.15 13.36
N GLY A 156 2.62 2.81 14.20
CA GLY A 156 1.74 3.74 14.90
C GLY A 156 0.64 4.35 14.01
N VAL A 157 0.29 3.70 12.91
CA VAL A 157 -0.66 4.19 11.88
C VAL A 157 -1.67 3.11 11.44
N GLY A 158 -1.97 2.14 12.30
CA GLY A 158 -2.79 0.97 11.99
C GLY A 158 -4.19 1.25 11.40
N SER A 159 -4.79 2.42 11.71
CA SER A 159 -6.09 2.80 11.17
C SER A 159 -6.06 3.31 9.70
N LEU A 160 -4.89 3.48 9.10
CA LEU A 160 -4.78 4.02 7.73
C LEU A 160 -5.01 2.96 6.67
N GLN A 161 -4.63 1.70 6.91
CA GLN A 161 -4.72 0.64 5.91
C GLN A 161 -6.16 0.36 5.44
N ALA A 162 -7.11 0.21 6.37
CA ALA A 162 -8.51 0.00 6.00
C ALA A 162 -9.07 1.18 5.18
N LYS A 163 -8.64 2.42 5.52
CA LYS A 163 -8.98 3.62 4.75
C LYS A 163 -8.34 3.61 3.37
N ASP A 164 -7.12 3.12 3.24
CA ASP A 164 -6.39 3.06 1.96
C ASP A 164 -7.01 2.05 0.99
N ALA A 165 -7.43 0.87 1.46
CA ALA A 165 -8.12 -0.12 0.64
C ALA A 165 -9.45 0.42 0.10
N ILE A 166 -10.31 0.98 0.97
CA ILE A 166 -11.58 1.59 0.59
C ILE A 166 -11.36 2.76 -0.37
N ARG A 167 -10.35 3.57 -0.10
CA ARG A 167 -10.01 4.72 -0.94
C ARG A 167 -9.51 4.28 -2.32
N SER A 168 -8.68 3.24 -2.40
CA SER A 168 -8.20 2.68 -3.65
C SER A 168 -9.36 2.18 -4.51
N GLU A 169 -10.31 1.46 -3.93
CA GLU A 169 -11.51 1.01 -4.62
C GLU A 169 -12.37 2.19 -5.11
N LEU A 170 -12.61 3.20 -4.26
CA LEU A 170 -13.36 4.41 -4.64
C LEU A 170 -12.65 5.22 -5.73
N MET A 171 -11.32 5.23 -5.74
CA MET A 171 -10.53 5.93 -6.76
C MET A 171 -10.55 5.23 -8.12
N THR A 172 -10.65 3.89 -8.15
CA THR A 172 -10.58 3.09 -9.38
C THR A 172 -11.95 2.71 -9.95
N SER A 173 -12.90 2.40 -9.08
CA SER A 173 -14.21 1.83 -9.44
C SER A 173 -15.40 2.63 -8.91
N GLY A 174 -15.16 3.64 -8.08
CA GLY A 174 -16.18 4.49 -7.48
C GLY A 174 -16.80 5.52 -8.42
N PRO A 175 -17.76 6.33 -7.94
CA PRO A 175 -18.39 7.37 -8.72
C PRO A 175 -17.40 8.47 -9.10
N LEU A 176 -17.45 8.98 -10.33
CA LEU A 176 -16.47 9.90 -10.93
C LEU A 176 -16.19 11.18 -10.11
N HIS A 177 -17.19 11.68 -9.36
CA HIS A 177 -16.99 12.88 -8.54
C HIS A 177 -15.96 12.65 -7.41
N TYR A 178 -15.81 11.41 -6.92
CA TYR A 178 -14.88 11.10 -5.84
C TYR A 178 -13.41 11.23 -6.29
N PRO A 179 -12.92 10.51 -7.34
CA PRO A 179 -11.55 10.67 -7.81
C PRO A 179 -11.27 12.08 -8.35
N ILE A 180 -12.26 12.76 -8.95
CA ILE A 180 -12.12 14.16 -9.39
C ILE A 180 -11.89 15.06 -8.18
N GLY A 181 -12.70 14.98 -7.13
CA GLY A 181 -12.59 15.83 -5.95
C GLY A 181 -11.25 15.64 -5.23
N VAL A 182 -10.84 14.37 -5.00
CA VAL A 182 -9.57 14.07 -4.35
C VAL A 182 -8.39 14.60 -5.15
N ARG A 183 -8.33 14.30 -6.45
CA ARG A 183 -7.22 14.73 -7.32
C ARG A 183 -7.19 16.25 -7.50
N LEU A 184 -8.35 16.89 -7.65
CA LEU A 184 -8.43 18.35 -7.81
C LEU A 184 -7.89 19.08 -6.60
N THR A 185 -8.14 18.59 -5.39
CA THR A 185 -7.59 19.18 -4.15
C THR A 185 -6.05 19.25 -4.20
N PHE A 186 -5.39 18.16 -4.57
CA PHE A 186 -3.93 18.15 -4.69
C PHE A 186 -3.41 18.97 -5.87
N LEU A 187 -4.13 18.99 -7.00
CA LEU A 187 -3.80 19.83 -8.16
C LEU A 187 -3.90 21.32 -7.83
N LEU A 188 -4.88 21.74 -7.03
CA LEU A 188 -4.99 23.13 -6.59
C LEU A 188 -3.83 23.53 -5.67
N VAL A 189 -3.37 22.64 -4.79
CA VAL A 189 -2.16 22.87 -3.98
C VAL A 189 -0.94 23.03 -4.88
N THR A 190 -0.76 22.17 -5.87
CA THR A 190 0.35 22.26 -6.84
C THR A 190 0.25 23.54 -7.68
N LEU A 191 -0.97 23.94 -8.09
CA LEU A 191 -1.19 25.20 -8.83
C LEU A 191 -0.77 26.40 -8.00
N ALA A 192 -1.21 26.47 -6.74
CA ALA A 192 -0.80 27.55 -5.83
C ALA A 192 0.72 27.59 -5.62
N GLY A 193 1.34 26.41 -5.45
CA GLY A 193 2.79 26.27 -5.38
C GLY A 193 3.50 26.76 -6.65
N GLY A 194 2.98 26.40 -7.83
CA GLY A 194 3.49 26.87 -9.12
C GLY A 194 3.41 28.38 -9.28
N LEU A 195 2.34 29.01 -8.78
CA LEU A 195 2.23 30.48 -8.78
C LEU A 195 3.26 31.14 -7.86
N ILE A 196 3.57 30.54 -6.71
CA ILE A 196 4.65 31.03 -5.82
C ILE A 196 6.00 30.93 -6.52
N VAL A 197 6.27 29.81 -7.20
CA VAL A 197 7.49 29.62 -8.00
C VAL A 197 7.54 30.61 -9.16
N GLY A 198 6.42 30.87 -9.82
CA GLY A 198 6.29 31.91 -10.85
C GLY A 198 6.64 33.30 -10.34
N GLY A 199 6.16 33.67 -9.14
CA GLY A 199 6.52 34.91 -8.48
C GLY A 199 8.02 35.02 -8.13
N LEU A 200 8.69 33.91 -7.81
CA LEU A 200 10.15 33.88 -7.66
C LEU A 200 10.85 34.16 -8.98
N VAL A 201 10.39 33.56 -10.09
CA VAL A 201 10.97 33.81 -11.42
C VAL A 201 10.81 35.30 -11.82
N ASP A 202 9.63 35.87 -11.57
CA ASP A 202 9.32 37.30 -11.78
C ASP A 202 10.27 38.19 -10.98
N ALA A 203 10.54 37.88 -9.69
CA ALA A 203 11.46 38.63 -8.86
C ALA A 203 12.92 38.63 -9.38
N PHE A 204 13.27 37.70 -10.27
CA PHE A 204 14.60 37.64 -10.90
C PHE A 204 14.55 37.93 -12.42
N GLU A 205 13.51 38.67 -12.89
CA GLU A 205 13.36 39.04 -14.30
C GLU A 205 14.58 39.77 -14.85
N ASP A 206 15.15 40.72 -14.12
CA ASP A 206 16.34 41.46 -14.53
C ASP A 206 17.57 40.55 -14.71
N THR A 207 17.71 39.53 -13.84
CA THR A 207 18.76 38.53 -13.95
C THR A 207 18.61 37.71 -15.22
N LEU A 208 17.38 37.29 -15.54
CA LEU A 208 17.05 36.56 -16.76
C LEU A 208 17.23 37.40 -18.02
N ALA A 209 16.84 38.67 -17.98
CA ALA A 209 17.01 39.61 -19.10
C ALA A 209 18.51 39.85 -19.38
N ALA A 210 19.34 39.95 -18.32
CA ALA A 210 20.79 40.13 -18.45
C ALA A 210 21.47 38.88 -19.08
N VAL A 211 21.02 37.67 -18.72
CA VAL A 211 21.59 36.39 -19.22
C VAL A 211 20.49 35.43 -19.62
N ILE A 212 19.97 35.58 -20.84
CA ILE A 212 18.88 34.78 -21.39
C ILE A 212 19.20 33.26 -21.41
N ALA A 213 20.49 32.89 -21.45
CA ALA A 213 20.93 31.50 -21.40
C ALA A 213 20.48 30.78 -20.09
N LEU A 214 20.22 31.55 -19.01
CA LEU A 214 19.68 30.97 -17.77
C LEU A 214 18.30 30.32 -17.97
N ALA A 215 17.43 30.90 -18.83
CA ALA A 215 16.10 30.39 -19.08
C ALA A 215 16.11 28.95 -19.64
N ILE A 216 17.17 28.58 -20.38
CA ILE A 216 17.31 27.25 -21.00
C ILE A 216 17.40 26.15 -19.93
N PHE A 217 18.00 26.43 -18.77
CA PHE A 217 18.25 25.45 -17.73
C PHE A 217 17.18 25.41 -16.63
N ILE A 218 16.22 26.35 -16.59
CA ILE A 218 15.10 26.35 -15.65
C ILE A 218 14.35 25.00 -15.65
N PRO A 219 13.90 24.49 -16.84
CA PRO A 219 13.21 23.20 -16.89
C PRO A 219 14.05 22.06 -16.32
N LEU A 220 15.37 22.05 -16.59
CA LEU A 220 16.27 21.01 -16.09
C LEU A 220 16.36 21.03 -14.55
N VAL A 221 16.49 22.23 -13.95
CA VAL A 221 16.57 22.39 -12.49
C VAL A 221 15.27 21.93 -11.82
N MET A 222 14.12 22.24 -12.41
CA MET A 222 12.81 21.84 -11.89
C MET A 222 12.56 20.33 -12.04
N ASP A 223 12.81 19.76 -13.22
CA ASP A 223 12.48 18.36 -13.53
C ASP A 223 13.35 17.37 -12.72
N MET A 224 14.66 17.59 -12.66
CA MET A 224 15.58 16.69 -11.97
C MET A 224 15.24 16.50 -10.49
N GLY A 225 14.92 17.58 -9.78
CA GLY A 225 14.46 17.50 -8.40
C GLY A 225 13.14 16.74 -8.27
N GLY A 226 12.19 16.92 -9.23
CA GLY A 226 10.92 16.19 -9.25
C GLY A 226 11.10 14.69 -9.32
N ASN A 227 11.91 14.24 -10.25
CA ASN A 227 12.18 12.82 -10.46
C ASN A 227 12.82 12.18 -9.20
N VAL A 228 13.80 12.84 -8.58
CA VAL A 228 14.44 12.34 -7.35
C VAL A 228 13.47 12.35 -6.18
N GLY A 229 12.65 13.39 -6.00
CA GLY A 229 11.64 13.46 -4.96
C GLY A 229 10.65 12.30 -5.04
N THR A 230 10.09 12.06 -6.23
CA THR A 230 9.16 10.94 -6.46
C THR A 230 9.82 9.57 -6.24
N GLN A 231 11.09 9.39 -6.65
CA GLN A 231 11.83 8.17 -6.35
C GLN A 231 11.96 7.95 -4.84
N SER A 232 12.38 8.96 -4.09
CA SER A 232 12.56 8.88 -2.65
C SER A 232 11.24 8.62 -1.93
N THR A 233 10.15 9.31 -2.31
CA THR A 233 8.80 9.08 -1.76
C THR A 233 8.32 7.65 -2.02
N THR A 234 8.52 7.14 -3.24
CA THR A 234 8.16 5.78 -3.61
C THR A 234 8.96 4.74 -2.83
N ILE A 235 10.26 4.94 -2.67
CA ILE A 235 11.14 4.05 -1.88
C ILE A 235 10.69 4.04 -0.42
N PHE A 236 10.35 5.19 0.15
CA PHE A 236 9.84 5.29 1.52
C PHE A 236 8.52 4.53 1.67
N ALA A 237 7.52 4.81 0.83
CA ALA A 237 6.20 4.18 0.89
C ALA A 237 6.29 2.67 0.72
N ARG A 238 7.05 2.19 -0.29
CA ARG A 238 7.27 0.76 -0.51
C ARG A 238 8.05 0.10 0.63
N GLY A 239 9.07 0.78 1.15
CA GLY A 239 9.86 0.30 2.29
C GLY A 239 9.03 0.18 3.57
N LEU A 240 8.07 1.09 3.77
CA LEU A 240 7.12 1.04 4.87
C LEU A 240 6.16 -0.15 4.71
N ALA A 241 5.53 -0.29 3.54
CA ALA A 241 4.59 -1.37 3.23
C ALA A 241 5.22 -2.78 3.36
N LEU A 242 6.52 -2.91 3.09
CA LEU A 242 7.26 -4.16 3.23
C LEU A 242 7.93 -4.34 4.61
N GLY A 243 7.70 -3.43 5.56
CA GLY A 243 8.32 -3.48 6.90
C GLY A 243 9.83 -3.23 6.93
N HIS A 244 10.43 -2.77 5.83
CA HIS A 244 11.86 -2.45 5.74
C HIS A 244 12.20 -1.10 6.38
N VAL A 245 11.23 -0.18 6.44
CA VAL A 245 11.37 1.14 7.09
C VAL A 245 10.84 1.06 8.51
N ASN A 246 11.73 1.21 9.49
CA ASN A 246 11.38 1.28 10.91
C ASN A 246 11.33 2.76 11.34
N LEU A 247 10.16 3.24 11.74
CA LEU A 247 9.93 4.65 12.10
C LEU A 247 10.65 5.05 13.41
N GLU A 248 10.92 4.11 14.32
CA GLU A 248 11.68 4.40 15.55
C GLU A 248 13.16 4.74 15.26
N ARG A 249 13.70 4.12 14.21
CA ARG A 249 15.10 4.33 13.78
C ARG A 249 15.19 5.22 12.54
N PHE A 250 14.12 5.96 12.23
CA PHE A 250 14.01 6.76 11.02
C PHE A 250 15.22 7.68 10.81
N TRP A 251 15.53 8.54 11.78
CA TRP A 251 16.59 9.55 11.66
C TRP A 251 18.00 8.96 11.50
N ARG A 252 18.35 7.98 12.32
CA ARG A 252 19.71 7.42 12.35
C ARG A 252 19.99 6.44 11.23
N LYS A 253 18.99 5.69 10.77
CA LYS A 253 19.17 4.65 9.77
C LYS A 253 18.69 5.07 8.39
N HIS A 254 17.44 5.47 8.29
CA HIS A 254 16.80 5.67 6.98
C HIS A 254 17.09 7.05 6.42
N MET A 255 16.88 8.12 7.18
CA MET A 255 17.14 9.50 6.76
C MET A 255 18.64 9.75 6.51
N ALA A 256 19.51 9.29 7.40
CA ALA A 256 20.95 9.43 7.21
C ALA A 256 21.44 8.73 5.94
N ARG A 257 20.91 7.52 5.66
CA ARG A 257 21.24 6.78 4.43
C ARG A 257 20.72 7.50 3.19
N GLU A 258 19.47 7.95 3.21
CA GLU A 258 18.86 8.67 2.07
C GLU A 258 19.59 9.99 1.79
N SER A 259 19.95 10.74 2.82
CA SER A 259 20.74 11.96 2.66
C SER A 259 22.10 11.67 2.01
N LEU A 260 22.79 10.58 2.39
CA LEU A 260 24.05 10.20 1.77
C LEU A 260 23.86 9.81 0.29
N VAL A 261 22.83 9.03 -0.02
CA VAL A 261 22.46 8.68 -1.40
C VAL A 261 22.14 9.94 -2.19
N GLY A 262 21.35 10.85 -1.60
CA GLY A 262 21.03 12.15 -2.19
C GLY A 262 22.27 12.99 -2.52
N VAL A 263 23.24 13.08 -1.60
CA VAL A 263 24.52 13.78 -1.84
C VAL A 263 25.28 13.16 -3.01
N CYS A 264 25.39 11.82 -3.05
CA CYS A 264 26.09 11.13 -4.14
C CYS A 264 25.43 11.39 -5.50
N MET A 265 24.10 11.25 -5.57
CA MET A 265 23.34 11.52 -6.81
C MET A 265 23.45 12.98 -7.22
N ALA A 266 23.29 13.91 -6.26
CA ALA A 266 23.41 15.34 -6.49
C ALA A 266 24.79 15.71 -7.05
N ALA A 267 25.87 15.13 -6.50
CA ALA A 267 27.22 15.38 -6.99
C ALA A 267 27.42 14.89 -8.44
N VAL A 268 26.96 13.69 -8.77
CA VAL A 268 27.06 13.14 -10.12
C VAL A 268 26.29 14.00 -11.12
N ILE A 269 25.03 14.33 -10.81
CA ILE A 269 24.16 15.13 -11.68
C ILE A 269 24.73 16.57 -11.83
N ALA A 270 25.20 17.17 -10.74
CA ALA A 270 25.80 18.51 -10.77
C ALA A 270 27.01 18.57 -11.70
N VAL A 271 27.90 17.57 -11.63
CA VAL A 271 29.08 17.51 -12.50
C VAL A 271 28.69 17.34 -13.97
N ILE A 272 27.77 16.41 -14.27
CA ILE A 272 27.34 16.15 -15.65
C ILE A 272 26.66 17.39 -16.24
N ALA A 273 25.63 17.91 -15.55
CA ALA A 273 24.86 19.03 -16.06
C ALA A 273 25.67 20.35 -16.09
N GLY A 274 26.51 20.58 -15.07
CA GLY A 274 27.42 21.72 -15.05
C GLY A 274 28.41 21.68 -16.20
N THR A 275 28.96 20.50 -16.52
CA THR A 275 29.85 20.30 -17.68
C THR A 275 29.12 20.57 -18.99
N VAL A 276 27.89 20.05 -19.15
CA VAL A 276 27.06 20.32 -20.33
C VAL A 276 26.76 21.81 -20.45
N ALA A 277 26.35 22.46 -19.38
CA ALA A 277 26.05 23.90 -19.36
C ALA A 277 27.28 24.72 -19.72
N TYR A 278 28.46 24.34 -19.21
CA TYR A 278 29.73 25.02 -19.54
C TYR A 278 30.02 24.94 -21.05
N PHE A 279 30.00 23.76 -21.66
CA PHE A 279 30.35 23.59 -23.08
C PHE A 279 29.25 24.07 -24.02
N TRP A 280 27.99 23.94 -23.65
CA TRP A 280 26.87 24.31 -24.52
C TRP A 280 26.61 25.80 -24.57
N GLN A 281 26.57 26.47 -23.43
CA GLN A 281 26.21 27.90 -23.34
C GLN A 281 27.31 28.76 -22.66
N GLY A 282 28.05 28.20 -21.70
CA GLY A 282 29.01 28.94 -20.90
C GLY A 282 30.22 29.41 -21.71
N ALA A 283 31.00 28.51 -22.25
CA ALA A 283 32.20 28.81 -23.03
C ALA A 283 31.91 29.58 -24.32
N PRO A 284 30.89 29.17 -25.15
CA PRO A 284 30.57 29.91 -26.37
C PRO A 284 30.15 31.37 -26.15
N ASN A 285 29.51 31.66 -25.02
CA ASN A 285 29.03 33.02 -24.71
C ASN A 285 29.96 33.78 -23.74
N GLY A 286 31.16 33.27 -23.48
CA GLY A 286 32.11 33.92 -22.57
C GLY A 286 31.70 33.92 -21.07
N MET A 287 30.80 33.01 -20.69
CA MET A 287 30.27 32.88 -19.34
C MET A 287 30.64 31.53 -18.69
N PRO A 288 31.93 31.26 -18.42
CA PRO A 288 32.36 29.92 -17.93
C PRO A 288 31.72 29.53 -16.59
N MET A 289 31.35 30.51 -15.74
CA MET A 289 30.70 30.29 -14.45
C MET A 289 29.27 29.74 -14.59
N LEU A 290 28.65 29.81 -15.76
CA LEU A 290 27.33 29.25 -16.00
C LEU A 290 27.26 27.73 -15.66
N GLY A 291 28.35 27.00 -15.96
CA GLY A 291 28.46 25.59 -15.58
C GLY A 291 28.39 25.37 -14.06
N VAL A 292 29.05 26.25 -13.28
CA VAL A 292 29.01 26.18 -11.82
C VAL A 292 27.64 26.56 -11.28
N VAL A 293 27.00 27.56 -11.88
CA VAL A 293 25.62 27.98 -11.51
C VAL A 293 24.63 26.84 -11.70
N VAL A 294 24.61 26.21 -12.89
CA VAL A 294 23.69 25.12 -13.20
C VAL A 294 23.99 23.88 -12.35
N GLY A 295 25.27 23.49 -12.26
CA GLY A 295 25.68 22.35 -11.44
C GLY A 295 25.37 22.54 -9.97
N GLY A 296 25.68 23.70 -9.41
CA GLY A 296 25.39 24.04 -8.01
C GLY A 296 23.88 24.03 -7.71
N ALA A 297 23.08 24.65 -8.58
CA ALA A 297 21.62 24.64 -8.44
C ALA A 297 21.05 23.21 -8.43
N LEU A 298 21.49 22.37 -9.37
CA LEU A 298 21.08 20.97 -9.44
C LEU A 298 21.53 20.17 -8.22
N PHE A 299 22.72 20.42 -7.70
CA PHE A 299 23.19 19.78 -6.47
C PHE A 299 22.21 20.02 -5.33
N PHE A 300 21.86 21.27 -5.09
CA PHE A 300 20.93 21.62 -4.00
C PHE A 300 19.49 21.16 -4.29
N SER A 301 19.00 21.25 -5.53
CA SER A 301 17.66 20.79 -5.91
C SER A 301 17.50 19.30 -5.68
N VAL A 302 18.44 18.47 -6.17
CA VAL A 302 18.42 17.01 -6.02
C VAL A 302 18.56 16.59 -4.55
N LEU A 303 19.47 17.21 -3.81
CA LEU A 303 19.66 16.91 -2.37
C LEU A 303 18.39 17.25 -1.57
N THR A 304 17.84 18.43 -1.79
CA THR A 304 16.59 18.87 -1.12
C THR A 304 15.44 17.92 -1.45
N ALA A 305 15.31 17.52 -2.70
CA ALA A 305 14.27 16.60 -3.15
C ALA A 305 14.40 15.20 -2.50
N ALA A 306 15.61 14.64 -2.42
CA ALA A 306 15.86 13.37 -1.76
C ALA A 306 15.49 13.42 -0.27
N VAL A 307 15.92 14.46 0.44
CA VAL A 307 15.63 14.66 1.86
C VAL A 307 14.12 14.83 2.09
N LEU A 308 13.46 15.70 1.33
CA LEU A 308 12.02 15.95 1.46
C LEU A 308 11.18 14.75 1.07
N GLY A 309 11.59 13.97 0.07
CA GLY A 309 10.91 12.76 -0.37
C GLY A 309 10.81 11.68 0.71
N PHE A 310 11.75 11.65 1.67
CA PHE A 310 11.68 10.79 2.86
C PHE A 310 11.04 11.50 4.06
N LEU A 311 11.36 12.76 4.26
CA LEU A 311 10.93 13.50 5.44
C LEU A 311 9.43 13.79 5.45
N LEU A 312 8.87 14.26 4.34
CA LEU A 312 7.47 14.66 4.30
C LEU A 312 6.51 13.48 4.52
N PRO A 313 6.64 12.31 3.86
CA PRO A 313 5.81 11.16 4.17
C PRO A 313 5.93 10.72 5.63
N TYR A 314 7.13 10.75 6.21
CA TYR A 314 7.34 10.46 7.63
C TYR A 314 6.57 11.42 8.55
N VAL A 315 6.64 12.72 8.28
CA VAL A 315 5.91 13.74 9.07
C VAL A 315 4.40 13.54 8.91
N MET A 316 3.91 13.32 7.69
CA MET A 316 2.49 13.08 7.41
C MET A 316 1.96 11.87 8.17
N LEU A 317 2.71 10.77 8.20
CA LEU A 317 2.36 9.60 9.01
C LEU A 317 2.28 9.93 10.50
N LYS A 318 3.21 10.72 11.02
CA LYS A 318 3.24 11.10 12.44
C LYS A 318 2.04 11.96 12.87
N ILE A 319 1.49 12.76 11.96
CA ILE A 319 0.29 13.58 12.20
C ILE A 319 -1.02 12.86 11.78
N GLY A 320 -0.93 11.58 11.37
CA GLY A 320 -2.10 10.78 10.99
C GLY A 320 -2.73 11.16 9.64
N VAL A 321 -1.98 11.82 8.76
CA VAL A 321 -2.39 12.19 7.41
C VAL A 321 -1.88 11.15 6.42
N ASP A 322 -2.74 10.77 5.46
CA ASP A 322 -2.37 9.87 4.37
C ASP A 322 -1.21 10.45 3.55
N HIS A 323 -0.11 9.72 3.53
CA HIS A 323 1.15 10.13 2.92
C HIS A 323 1.24 9.81 1.42
N ALA A 324 0.45 8.84 0.94
CA ALA A 324 0.61 8.32 -0.42
C ALA A 324 0.26 9.36 -1.51
N PRO A 325 -0.89 10.07 -1.45
CA PRO A 325 -1.21 11.09 -2.45
C PRO A 325 -0.81 12.51 -2.05
N GLY A 326 -0.46 12.75 -0.77
CA GLY A 326 -0.32 14.09 -0.21
C GLY A 326 1.09 14.65 -0.23
N ALA A 327 2.12 13.81 -0.24
CA ALA A 327 3.51 14.27 -0.11
C ALA A 327 4.04 14.94 -1.39
N ASP A 328 3.76 14.40 -2.56
CA ASP A 328 4.34 14.83 -3.84
C ASP A 328 4.11 16.32 -4.17
N PRO A 329 2.91 16.91 -4.03
CA PRO A 329 2.70 18.33 -4.30
C PRO A 329 3.58 19.25 -3.44
N PHE A 330 3.76 18.91 -2.17
CA PHE A 330 4.59 19.67 -1.25
C PHE A 330 6.07 19.48 -1.54
N VAL A 331 6.51 18.24 -1.80
CA VAL A 331 7.89 17.96 -2.23
C VAL A 331 8.20 18.76 -3.48
N THR A 332 7.32 18.71 -4.49
CA THR A 332 7.51 19.41 -5.77
C THR A 332 7.59 20.91 -5.58
N THR A 333 6.67 21.53 -4.87
CA THR A 333 6.67 22.99 -4.66
C THR A 333 7.90 23.47 -3.91
N ILE A 334 8.25 22.80 -2.80
CA ILE A 334 9.38 23.23 -1.96
C ILE A 334 10.71 23.06 -2.71
N LYS A 335 10.90 21.95 -3.42
CA LYS A 335 12.13 21.70 -4.17
C LYS A 335 12.27 22.62 -5.39
N ASP A 336 11.16 22.96 -6.09
CA ASP A 336 11.19 23.90 -7.22
C ASP A 336 11.54 25.30 -6.74
N PHE A 337 10.90 25.75 -5.67
CA PHE A 337 11.21 27.05 -5.07
C PHE A 337 12.68 27.11 -4.62
N THR A 338 13.15 26.15 -3.84
CA THR A 338 14.52 26.13 -3.32
C THR A 338 15.56 25.97 -4.42
N GLY A 339 15.31 25.09 -5.39
CA GLY A 339 16.21 24.87 -6.53
C GLY A 339 16.37 26.11 -7.40
N LEU A 340 15.27 26.78 -7.74
CA LEU A 340 15.32 28.03 -8.53
C LEU A 340 15.86 29.22 -7.72
N ALA A 341 15.52 29.31 -6.43
CA ALA A 341 16.09 30.35 -5.57
C ALA A 341 17.64 30.25 -5.54
N VAL A 342 18.16 29.05 -5.30
CA VAL A 342 19.61 28.80 -5.34
C VAL A 342 20.19 29.10 -6.73
N TYR A 343 19.46 28.69 -7.80
CA TYR A 343 19.87 28.94 -9.17
C TYR A 343 20.09 30.43 -9.46
N PHE A 344 19.09 31.26 -9.17
CA PHE A 344 19.17 32.69 -9.42
C PHE A 344 20.14 33.40 -8.49
N LEU A 345 20.22 33.02 -7.21
CA LEU A 345 21.21 33.57 -6.28
C LEU A 345 22.66 33.27 -6.74
N LEU A 346 22.91 32.03 -7.19
CA LEU A 346 24.22 31.68 -7.75
C LEU A 346 24.49 32.42 -9.07
N ALA A 347 23.48 32.60 -9.91
CA ALA A 347 23.61 33.36 -11.15
C ALA A 347 23.98 34.82 -10.87
N GLY A 348 23.27 35.49 -9.97
CA GLY A 348 23.59 36.87 -9.56
C GLY A 348 24.99 36.96 -9.00
N ALA A 349 25.37 36.09 -8.07
CA ALA A 349 26.68 36.15 -7.39
C ALA A 349 27.87 35.81 -8.31
N LEU A 350 27.73 34.81 -9.20
CA LEU A 350 28.86 34.27 -9.97
C LEU A 350 28.96 34.85 -11.39
N LEU A 351 27.86 35.34 -11.96
CA LEU A 351 27.86 35.99 -13.29
C LEU A 351 27.98 37.52 -13.21
N GLY A 352 28.07 38.06 -11.99
CA GLY A 352 28.26 39.50 -11.78
C GLY A 352 27.06 40.37 -12.14
N ILE A 353 25.85 39.80 -12.04
CA ILE A 353 24.58 40.46 -12.28
C ILE A 353 24.20 41.13 -10.95
N THR A 354 24.46 42.42 -10.80
CA THR A 354 23.98 43.20 -9.63
C THR A 354 22.54 43.61 -9.90
N ASN A 355 21.62 43.15 -9.03
CA ASN A 355 20.27 43.71 -8.96
C ASN A 355 20.28 45.16 -8.51
#